data_aed31051aee326866877449e1f2c2b87
#
_entry.id   aed31051aee326866877449e1f2c2b87
#
_cell.length_a   1.000
_cell.length_b   1.000
_cell.length_c   1.000
_cell.angle_alpha   90.00
_cell.angle_beta   90.00
_cell.angle_gamma   90.00
#
_symmetry.space_group_name_H-M   'P 1'
#
loop_
_entity.id
_entity.type
_entity.pdbx_description
1 polymer ?
#
loop_
_entity_poly.entity_id
_entity_poly.type
_entity_poly.pdbx_seq_one_letter_code
_entity_poly.pdbx_strand_id
1 'polypeptide(L)'
;MRTLFHPDSKLMRTLTKLAEGILLSLMWFFLSLPIITAGASTAALYYTVQKSLFHDNGYVWLEFWNAFKANFKQSTIAWLLALFFYGLSFLDFFILHAVSSDSSTFNYIILILMLALVICWSCYVFPCIARFQNTTRLIMRNAFIIAFCNLPRTLLLGVAFVIAVAVSLLYPPLLFITPTAYMCCARLVLEPVFRKYTSPEDLAAEEERNRIVER
;
A
#
# COMPACT_ATOMS: atom_id res chain seq x y z
N MET A 1 33.79 8.28 21.08
CA MET A 1 32.64 7.36 21.26
C MET A 1 31.38 8.04 21.82
N ARG A 2 31.43 9.13 22.56
CA ARG A 2 30.24 9.83 23.11
C ARG A 2 29.34 10.54 22.08
N THR A 3 29.82 10.86 20.88
CA THR A 3 29.06 11.55 19.83
C THR A 3 28.17 10.64 18.97
N LEU A 4 28.36 9.31 19.00
CA LEU A 4 27.58 8.36 18.21
C LEU A 4 26.20 8.06 18.82
N PHE A 5 26.06 8.22 20.14
CA PHE A 5 24.80 7.98 20.88
C PHE A 5 24.07 9.27 21.26
N HIS A 6 24.43 10.40 20.66
CA HIS A 6 23.65 11.62 20.85
C HIS A 6 22.29 11.49 20.12
N PRO A 7 21.15 11.92 20.71
CA PRO A 7 19.83 11.82 20.09
C PRO A 7 19.74 12.44 18.69
N ASP A 8 20.59 13.45 18.42
CA ASP A 8 20.67 14.12 17.11
C ASP A 8 21.61 13.45 16.09
N SER A 9 22.23 12.31 16.43
CA SER A 9 23.11 11.63 15.49
C SER A 9 22.30 11.00 14.35
N LYS A 10 22.81 11.09 13.11
CA LYS A 10 22.19 10.47 11.91
C LYS A 10 21.91 8.98 12.14
N LEU A 11 22.79 8.30 12.88
CA LEU A 11 22.64 6.89 13.20
C LEU A 11 21.42 6.62 14.11
N MET A 12 21.23 7.44 15.16
CA MET A 12 20.09 7.29 16.07
C MET A 12 18.78 7.56 15.35
N ARG A 13 18.71 8.60 14.50
CA ARG A 13 17.55 8.90 13.65
C ARG A 13 17.20 7.75 12.69
N THR A 14 18.21 7.11 12.08
CA THR A 14 17.99 5.95 11.20
C THR A 14 17.47 4.75 11.99
N LEU A 15 18.02 4.48 13.17
CA LEU A 15 17.58 3.40 14.05
C LEU A 15 16.13 3.61 14.52
N THR A 16 15.78 4.83 14.88
CA THR A 16 14.40 5.19 15.27
C THR A 16 13.44 4.94 14.10
N LYS A 17 13.76 5.39 12.89
CA LYS A 17 12.92 5.15 11.70
C LYS A 17 12.79 3.66 11.35
N LEU A 18 13.84 2.88 11.55
CA LEU A 18 13.77 1.42 11.39
C LEU A 18 12.85 0.78 12.44
N ALA A 19 12.96 1.18 13.71
CA ALA A 19 12.10 0.69 14.77
C ALA A 19 10.62 1.06 14.51
N GLU A 20 10.35 2.29 14.09
CA GLU A 20 9.02 2.75 13.68
C GLU A 20 8.47 1.95 12.49
N GLY A 21 9.32 1.64 11.51
CA GLY A 21 8.95 0.80 10.37
C GLY A 21 8.58 -0.63 10.76
N ILE A 22 9.32 -1.23 11.69
CA ILE A 22 8.99 -2.55 12.25
C ILE A 22 7.68 -2.49 13.03
N LEU A 23 7.48 -1.47 13.86
CA LEU A 23 6.24 -1.26 14.60
C LEU A 23 5.03 -1.15 13.66
N LEU A 24 5.16 -0.38 12.57
CA LEU A 24 4.12 -0.26 11.55
C LEU A 24 3.78 -1.59 10.88
N SER A 25 4.78 -2.38 10.53
CA SER A 25 4.57 -3.70 9.95
C SER A 25 3.88 -4.65 10.92
N LEU A 26 4.23 -4.60 12.21
CA LEU A 26 3.56 -5.36 13.26
C LEU A 26 2.09 -4.94 13.40
N MET A 27 1.81 -3.65 13.47
CA MET A 27 0.43 -3.14 13.54
C MET A 27 -0.38 -3.57 12.31
N TRP A 28 0.20 -3.44 11.12
CA TRP A 28 -0.42 -3.89 9.88
C TRP A 28 -0.73 -5.39 9.93
N PHE A 29 0.23 -6.20 10.37
CA PHE A 29 0.07 -7.66 10.48
C PHE A 29 -1.08 -8.03 11.42
N PHE A 30 -1.08 -7.52 12.66
CA PHE A 30 -2.12 -7.84 13.64
C PHE A 30 -3.52 -7.36 13.22
N LEU A 31 -3.61 -6.17 12.62
CA LEU A 31 -4.90 -5.66 12.14
C LEU A 31 -5.34 -6.29 10.80
N SER A 32 -4.46 -6.97 10.10
CA SER A 32 -4.80 -7.73 8.88
C SER A 32 -5.18 -9.18 9.16
N LEU A 33 -4.99 -9.69 10.39
CA LEU A 33 -5.40 -11.05 10.78
C LEU A 33 -6.89 -11.32 10.49
N PRO A 34 -7.83 -10.42 10.83
CA PRO A 34 -9.17 -10.52 10.28
C PRO A 34 -9.10 -10.08 8.81
N ILE A 35 -9.23 -11.02 7.89
CA ILE A 35 -9.11 -10.78 6.42
C ILE A 35 -9.88 -9.54 5.96
N ILE A 36 -11.03 -9.26 6.57
CA ILE A 36 -11.91 -8.11 6.24
C ILE A 36 -11.21 -6.76 6.48
N THR A 37 -10.36 -6.66 7.47
CA THR A 37 -9.69 -5.41 7.88
C THR A 37 -8.37 -5.15 7.16
N ALA A 38 -7.88 -6.11 6.36
CA ALA A 38 -6.59 -6.01 5.66
C ALA A 38 -6.52 -4.80 4.71
N GLY A 39 -7.64 -4.43 4.07
CA GLY A 39 -7.69 -3.23 3.24
C GLY A 39 -7.54 -1.95 4.04
N ALA A 40 -8.18 -1.86 5.20
CA ALA A 40 -8.10 -0.69 6.06
C ALA A 40 -6.70 -0.53 6.68
N SER A 41 -6.08 -1.63 7.11
CA SER A 41 -4.71 -1.62 7.61
C SER A 41 -3.69 -1.25 6.54
N THR A 42 -3.93 -1.65 5.28
CA THR A 42 -3.06 -1.28 4.15
C THR A 42 -3.14 0.21 3.81
N ALA A 43 -4.35 0.80 3.81
CA ALA A 43 -4.52 2.23 3.61
C ALA A 43 -3.91 3.05 4.77
N ALA A 44 -4.10 2.59 6.02
CA ALA A 44 -3.49 3.21 7.19
C ALA A 44 -1.96 3.14 7.16
N LEU A 45 -1.39 2.01 6.73
CA LEU A 45 0.05 1.83 6.58
C LEU A 45 0.63 2.85 5.60
N TYR A 46 0.03 3.00 4.41
CA TYR A 46 0.48 3.97 3.42
C TYR A 46 0.42 5.41 3.97
N TYR A 47 -0.70 5.80 4.58
CA TYR A 47 -0.86 7.13 5.18
C TYR A 47 0.21 7.42 6.22
N THR A 48 0.44 6.48 7.13
CA THR A 48 1.39 6.68 8.24
C THR A 48 2.83 6.69 7.75
N VAL A 49 3.18 5.84 6.79
CA VAL A 49 4.50 5.89 6.14
C VAL A 49 4.73 7.26 5.54
N GLN A 50 3.77 7.81 4.80
CA GLN A 50 3.91 9.13 4.20
C GLN A 50 4.04 10.23 5.24
N LYS A 51 3.18 10.25 6.27
CA LYS A 51 3.11 11.32 7.26
C LYS A 51 4.23 11.25 8.28
N SER A 52 4.45 10.09 8.89
CA SER A 52 5.38 9.96 10.02
C SER A 52 6.80 9.62 9.60
N LEU A 53 7.01 8.65 8.70
CA LEU A 53 8.38 8.26 8.32
C LEU A 53 9.07 9.28 7.40
N PHE A 54 8.34 9.98 6.54
CA PHE A 54 8.93 10.90 5.57
C PHE A 54 8.82 12.37 5.96
N HIS A 55 7.78 12.76 6.71
CA HIS A 55 7.59 14.15 7.13
C HIS A 55 7.80 14.37 8.64
N ASP A 56 8.25 13.33 9.37
CA ASP A 56 8.50 13.35 10.83
C ASP A 56 7.30 13.92 11.64
N ASN A 57 6.08 13.71 11.16
CA ASN A 57 4.84 14.29 11.66
C ASN A 57 4.06 13.30 12.52
N GLY A 58 4.03 13.51 13.83
CA GLY A 58 3.18 12.78 14.77
C GLY A 58 3.73 11.44 15.21
N TYR A 59 3.06 10.85 16.20
CA TYR A 59 3.39 9.53 16.71
C TYR A 59 2.85 8.45 15.79
N VAL A 60 3.70 7.57 15.31
CA VAL A 60 3.42 6.50 14.36
C VAL A 60 2.20 5.66 14.77
N TRP A 61 2.12 5.27 16.04
CA TRP A 61 0.99 4.51 16.59
C TRP A 61 -0.35 5.25 16.47
N LEU A 62 -0.37 6.52 16.90
CA LEU A 62 -1.60 7.32 16.90
C LEU A 62 -2.08 7.62 15.48
N GLU A 63 -1.15 7.98 14.60
CA GLU A 63 -1.47 8.27 13.21
C GLU A 63 -1.99 7.05 12.46
N PHE A 64 -1.38 5.89 12.68
CA PHE A 64 -1.88 4.63 12.10
C PHE A 64 -3.30 4.32 12.56
N TRP A 65 -3.56 4.44 13.87
CA TRP A 65 -4.86 4.12 14.44
C TRP A 65 -5.95 5.09 13.97
N ASN A 66 -5.62 6.37 13.88
CA ASN A 66 -6.54 7.40 13.36
C ASN A 66 -6.83 7.19 11.87
N ALA A 67 -5.81 6.91 11.07
CA ALA A 67 -5.96 6.63 9.65
C ALA A 67 -6.77 5.35 9.41
N PHE A 68 -6.53 4.29 10.22
CA PHE A 68 -7.28 3.04 10.16
C PHE A 68 -8.78 3.28 10.37
N LYS A 69 -9.15 4.00 11.45
CA LYS A 69 -10.55 4.32 11.75
C LYS A 69 -11.19 5.20 10.68
N ALA A 70 -10.48 6.25 10.24
CA ALA A 70 -11.01 7.20 9.26
C ALA A 70 -11.30 6.54 7.91
N ASN A 71 -10.45 5.62 7.47
CA ASN A 71 -10.57 4.99 6.15
C ASN A 71 -11.24 3.62 6.19
N PHE A 72 -11.63 3.13 7.37
CA PHE A 72 -12.13 1.76 7.57
C PHE A 72 -13.23 1.37 6.59
N LYS A 73 -14.30 2.15 6.50
CA LYS A 73 -15.46 1.85 5.67
C LYS A 73 -15.11 1.81 4.18
N GLN A 74 -14.37 2.80 3.70
CA GLN A 74 -14.01 2.90 2.27
C GLN A 74 -13.04 1.81 1.85
N SER A 75 -12.02 1.56 2.67
CA SER A 75 -11.00 0.54 2.39
C SER A 75 -11.57 -0.87 2.48
N THR A 76 -12.50 -1.13 3.42
CA THR A 76 -13.15 -2.43 3.54
C THR A 76 -14.02 -2.73 2.32
N ILE A 77 -14.77 -1.75 1.80
CA ILE A 77 -15.55 -1.94 0.57
C ILE A 77 -14.65 -2.24 -0.63
N ALA A 78 -13.57 -1.48 -0.79
CA ALA A 78 -12.60 -1.70 -1.86
C ALA A 78 -11.92 -3.08 -1.74
N TRP A 79 -11.58 -3.49 -0.52
CA TRP A 79 -10.97 -4.77 -0.24
C TRP A 79 -11.91 -5.96 -0.52
N LEU A 80 -13.17 -5.86 -0.10
CA LEU A 80 -14.17 -6.89 -0.39
C LEU A 80 -14.37 -7.07 -1.89
N LEU A 81 -14.35 -5.97 -2.67
CA LEU A 81 -14.40 -6.03 -4.11
C LEU A 81 -13.15 -6.73 -4.69
N ALA A 82 -11.96 -6.40 -4.18
CA ALA A 82 -10.72 -7.07 -4.58
C ALA A 82 -10.75 -8.56 -4.25
N LEU A 83 -11.20 -8.93 -3.03
CA LEU A 83 -11.35 -10.32 -2.61
C LEU A 83 -12.33 -11.09 -3.50
N PHE A 84 -13.40 -10.46 -3.94
CA PHE A 84 -14.35 -11.08 -4.87
C PHE A 84 -13.66 -11.47 -6.19
N PHE A 85 -12.86 -10.56 -6.78
CA PHE A 85 -12.13 -10.86 -8.01
C PHE A 85 -10.98 -11.86 -7.80
N TYR A 86 -10.28 -11.80 -6.66
CA TYR A 86 -9.28 -12.81 -6.31
C TYR A 86 -9.93 -14.19 -6.13
N GLY A 87 -11.11 -14.26 -5.50
CA GLY A 87 -11.90 -15.48 -5.35
C GLY A 87 -12.35 -16.07 -6.69
N LEU A 88 -12.81 -15.23 -7.60
CA LEU A 88 -13.14 -15.64 -8.96
C LEU A 88 -11.92 -16.20 -9.70
N SER A 89 -10.77 -15.51 -9.60
CA SER A 89 -9.54 -15.99 -10.23
C SER A 89 -9.07 -17.33 -9.63
N PHE A 90 -9.23 -17.50 -8.33
CA PHE A 90 -8.91 -18.78 -7.67
C PHE A 90 -9.85 -19.90 -8.11
N LEU A 91 -11.14 -19.61 -8.25
CA LEU A 91 -12.14 -20.57 -8.72
C LEU A 91 -11.84 -20.99 -10.17
N ASP A 92 -11.54 -20.04 -11.05
CA ASP A 92 -11.11 -20.28 -12.41
C ASP A 92 -9.89 -21.19 -12.50
N PHE A 93 -8.86 -20.88 -11.69
CA PHE A 93 -7.66 -21.71 -11.59
C PHE A 93 -7.98 -23.14 -11.18
N PHE A 94 -8.85 -23.30 -10.17
CA PHE A 94 -9.26 -24.62 -9.68
C PHE A 94 -10.04 -25.40 -10.72
N ILE A 95 -10.98 -24.76 -11.44
CA ILE A 95 -11.75 -25.38 -12.52
C ILE A 95 -10.84 -25.82 -13.67
N LEU A 96 -9.94 -24.95 -14.10
CA LEU A 96 -8.97 -25.26 -15.15
C LEU A 96 -8.11 -26.49 -14.80
N HIS A 97 -7.73 -26.62 -13.54
CA HIS A 97 -6.88 -27.73 -13.09
C HIS A 97 -7.66 -29.03 -12.85
N ALA A 98 -8.93 -28.93 -12.41
CA ALA A 98 -9.76 -30.08 -12.06
C ALA A 98 -10.49 -30.71 -13.28
N VAL A 99 -10.88 -29.90 -14.26
CA VAL A 99 -11.80 -30.32 -15.33
C VAL A 99 -11.10 -30.59 -16.66
N SER A 100 -9.94 -29.97 -16.91
CA SER A 100 -9.30 -29.99 -18.23
C SER A 100 -8.01 -30.77 -18.23
N SER A 101 -8.02 -31.96 -18.81
CA SER A 101 -6.77 -32.61 -19.27
C SER A 101 -6.14 -31.90 -20.48
N ASP A 102 -6.86 -31.01 -21.13
CA ASP A 102 -6.44 -30.26 -22.33
C ASP A 102 -6.78 -28.76 -22.19
N SER A 103 -6.41 -28.15 -21.04
CA SER A 103 -6.64 -26.72 -20.81
C SER A 103 -5.84 -25.91 -21.81
N SER A 104 -6.56 -25.20 -22.69
CA SER A 104 -5.95 -24.32 -23.68
C SER A 104 -5.07 -23.26 -22.97
N THR A 105 -3.84 -23.07 -23.46
CA THR A 105 -2.92 -22.02 -23.03
C THR A 105 -3.59 -20.64 -22.98
N PHE A 106 -4.60 -20.44 -23.82
CA PHE A 106 -5.41 -19.21 -23.86
C PHE A 106 -6.14 -18.95 -22.53
N ASN A 107 -6.69 -19.97 -21.87
CA ASN A 107 -7.39 -19.80 -20.59
C ASN A 107 -6.44 -19.39 -19.47
N TYR A 108 -5.22 -19.92 -19.43
CA TYR A 108 -4.20 -19.49 -18.47
C TYR A 108 -3.76 -18.05 -18.70
N ILE A 109 -3.67 -17.60 -19.95
CA ILE A 109 -3.34 -16.22 -20.28
C ILE A 109 -4.42 -15.26 -19.75
N ILE A 110 -5.71 -15.58 -19.95
CA ILE A 110 -6.82 -14.78 -19.43
C ILE A 110 -6.76 -14.69 -17.90
N LEU A 111 -6.55 -15.82 -17.23
CA LEU A 111 -6.44 -15.89 -15.77
C LEU A 111 -5.32 -14.99 -15.24
N ILE A 112 -4.12 -15.11 -15.84
CA ILE A 112 -2.95 -14.29 -15.46
C ILE A 112 -3.23 -12.80 -15.70
N LEU A 113 -3.85 -12.45 -16.83
CA LEU A 113 -4.20 -11.07 -17.16
C LEU A 113 -5.20 -10.48 -16.16
N MET A 114 -6.22 -11.24 -15.79
CA MET A 114 -7.23 -10.84 -14.80
C MET A 114 -6.59 -10.62 -13.43
N LEU A 115 -5.74 -11.56 -12.98
CA LEU A 115 -5.03 -11.46 -11.72
C LEU A 115 -4.10 -10.24 -11.68
N ALA A 116 -3.32 -10.03 -12.75
CA ALA A 116 -2.44 -8.88 -12.88
C ALA A 116 -3.21 -7.55 -12.80
N LEU A 117 -4.38 -7.47 -13.46
CA LEU A 117 -5.24 -6.29 -13.45
C LEU A 117 -5.75 -5.98 -12.03
N VAL A 118 -6.19 -6.98 -11.29
CA VAL A 118 -6.67 -6.81 -9.90
C VAL A 118 -5.53 -6.40 -8.97
N ILE A 119 -4.34 -6.99 -9.12
CA ILE A 119 -3.15 -6.60 -8.35
C ILE A 119 -2.77 -5.15 -8.64
N CYS A 120 -2.67 -4.78 -9.93
CA CYS A 120 -2.34 -3.42 -10.33
C CYS A 120 -3.35 -2.39 -9.80
N TRP A 121 -4.64 -2.70 -9.86
CA TRP A 121 -5.68 -1.85 -9.28
C TRP A 121 -5.54 -1.74 -7.76
N SER A 122 -5.28 -2.84 -7.05
CA SER A 122 -5.10 -2.88 -5.60
C SER A 122 -3.91 -2.02 -5.14
N CYS A 123 -2.82 -1.97 -5.92
CA CYS A 123 -1.65 -1.15 -5.63
C CYS A 123 -1.97 0.37 -5.62
N TYR A 124 -3.01 0.81 -6.31
CA TYR A 124 -3.41 2.22 -6.37
C TYR A 124 -4.59 2.56 -5.46
N VAL A 125 -5.57 1.66 -5.30
CA VAL A 125 -6.82 1.98 -4.60
C VAL A 125 -6.59 2.35 -3.13
N PHE A 126 -5.76 1.61 -2.38
CA PHE A 126 -5.51 1.88 -0.97
C PHE A 126 -4.71 3.18 -0.75
N PRO A 127 -3.62 3.45 -1.49
CA PRO A 127 -2.98 4.76 -1.47
C PRO A 127 -3.90 5.92 -1.88
N CYS A 128 -4.78 5.74 -2.86
CA CYS A 128 -5.77 6.75 -3.24
C CYS A 128 -6.76 7.04 -2.11
N ILE A 129 -7.25 6.00 -1.40
CA ILE A 129 -8.14 6.17 -0.24
C ILE A 129 -7.42 6.94 0.87
N ALA A 130 -6.15 6.62 1.12
CA ALA A 130 -5.36 7.28 2.15
C ALA A 130 -5.05 8.76 1.85
N ARG A 131 -4.97 9.14 0.56
CA ARG A 131 -4.58 10.47 0.14
C ARG A 131 -5.74 11.40 -0.19
N PHE A 132 -6.78 10.88 -0.87
CA PHE A 132 -7.87 11.70 -1.40
C PHE A 132 -9.16 11.53 -0.58
N GLN A 133 -9.72 12.65 -0.12
CA GLN A 133 -11.01 12.67 0.56
C GLN A 133 -12.15 12.79 -0.45
N ASN A 134 -12.53 11.66 -1.03
CA ASN A 134 -13.61 11.59 -2.02
C ASN A 134 -14.57 10.43 -1.71
N THR A 135 -15.66 10.34 -2.45
CA THR A 135 -16.59 9.20 -2.33
C THR A 135 -15.89 7.92 -2.78
N THR A 136 -16.18 6.80 -2.12
CA THR A 136 -15.58 5.48 -2.39
C THR A 136 -15.62 5.13 -3.88
N ARG A 137 -16.78 5.35 -4.54
CA ARG A 137 -16.96 5.05 -5.96
C ARG A 137 -16.03 5.87 -6.86
N LEU A 138 -15.85 7.15 -6.53
CA LEU A 138 -14.98 8.03 -7.30
C LEU A 138 -13.51 7.65 -7.14
N ILE A 139 -13.09 7.33 -5.90
CA ILE A 139 -11.73 6.87 -5.61
C ILE A 139 -11.42 5.58 -6.36
N MET A 140 -12.31 4.59 -6.32
CA MET A 140 -12.12 3.31 -7.01
C MET A 140 -11.98 3.50 -8.52
N ARG A 141 -12.83 4.35 -9.13
CA ARG A 141 -12.76 4.69 -10.56
C ARG A 141 -11.46 5.43 -10.89
N ASN A 142 -11.09 6.42 -10.08
CA ASN A 142 -9.87 7.19 -10.30
C ASN A 142 -8.62 6.33 -10.14
N ALA A 143 -8.57 5.45 -9.14
CA ALA A 143 -7.47 4.50 -8.97
C ALA A 143 -7.28 3.62 -10.21
N PHE A 144 -8.38 3.15 -10.82
CA PHE A 144 -8.34 2.38 -12.05
C PHE A 144 -7.77 3.21 -13.22
N ILE A 145 -8.29 4.42 -13.43
CA ILE A 145 -7.83 5.32 -14.50
C ILE A 145 -6.35 5.65 -14.34
N ILE A 146 -5.92 6.00 -13.11
CA ILE A 146 -4.53 6.35 -12.82
C ILE A 146 -3.60 5.16 -13.08
N ALA A 147 -4.01 3.94 -12.69
CA ALA A 147 -3.25 2.73 -12.93
C ALA A 147 -3.02 2.49 -14.44
N PHE A 148 -4.05 2.67 -15.26
CA PHE A 148 -3.95 2.51 -16.70
C PHE A 148 -3.16 3.64 -17.40
N CYS A 149 -3.34 4.89 -16.96
CA CYS A 149 -2.60 6.02 -17.51
C CYS A 149 -1.09 5.98 -17.21
N ASN A 150 -0.68 5.20 -16.19
CA ASN A 150 0.72 5.11 -15.77
C ASN A 150 1.23 3.67 -15.78
N LEU A 151 0.93 2.90 -16.83
CA LEU A 151 1.27 1.47 -16.95
C LEU A 151 2.71 1.11 -16.56
N PRO A 152 3.78 1.81 -17.00
CA PRO A 152 5.15 1.44 -16.61
C PRO A 152 5.37 1.47 -15.11
N ARG A 153 4.81 2.48 -14.42
CA ARG A 153 4.90 2.59 -12.95
C ARG A 153 4.04 1.56 -12.24
N THR A 154 2.87 1.28 -12.82
CA THR A 154 1.95 0.24 -12.33
C THR A 154 2.59 -1.14 -12.39
N LEU A 155 3.25 -1.49 -13.49
CA LEU A 155 3.98 -2.74 -13.61
C LEU A 155 5.14 -2.83 -12.61
N LEU A 156 5.89 -1.74 -12.42
CA LEU A 156 6.95 -1.67 -11.42
C LEU A 156 6.42 -1.95 -10.00
N LEU A 157 5.28 -1.34 -9.64
CA LEU A 157 4.63 -1.57 -8.34
C LEU A 157 4.12 -3.01 -8.20
N GLY A 158 3.50 -3.55 -9.25
CA GLY A 158 3.03 -4.92 -9.26
C GLY A 158 4.16 -5.93 -9.09
N VAL A 159 5.27 -5.76 -9.81
CA VAL A 159 6.47 -6.59 -9.65
C VAL A 159 7.06 -6.45 -8.26
N ALA A 160 7.19 -5.23 -7.74
CA ALA A 160 7.67 -4.99 -6.37
C ALA A 160 6.76 -5.66 -5.33
N PHE A 161 5.44 -5.64 -5.53
CA PHE A 161 4.48 -6.32 -4.66
C PHE A 161 4.68 -7.84 -4.68
N VAL A 162 4.80 -8.44 -5.86
CA VAL A 162 5.04 -9.89 -6.01
C VAL A 162 6.36 -10.30 -5.35
N ILE A 163 7.42 -9.52 -5.54
CA ILE A 163 8.71 -9.75 -4.88
C ILE A 163 8.57 -9.66 -3.35
N ALA A 164 7.88 -8.64 -2.83
CA ALA A 164 7.66 -8.47 -1.40
C ALA A 164 6.90 -9.67 -0.79
N VAL A 165 5.87 -10.16 -1.47
CA VAL A 165 5.14 -11.36 -1.06
C VAL A 165 6.04 -12.60 -1.11
N ALA A 166 6.77 -12.81 -2.21
CA ALA A 166 7.66 -13.97 -2.37
C ALA A 166 8.76 -14.00 -1.28
N VAL A 167 9.37 -12.85 -0.99
CA VAL A 167 10.38 -12.72 0.08
C VAL A 167 9.77 -13.02 1.45
N SER A 168 8.56 -12.56 1.73
CA SER A 168 7.85 -12.83 3.00
C SER A 168 7.49 -14.31 3.17
N LEU A 169 7.17 -15.00 2.07
CA LEU A 169 6.87 -16.44 2.09
C LEU A 169 8.13 -17.30 2.26
N LEU A 170 9.25 -16.91 1.63
CA LEU A 170 10.52 -17.63 1.76
C LEU A 170 11.15 -17.45 3.14
N TYR A 171 11.03 -16.26 3.73
CA TYR A 171 11.61 -15.90 5.02
C TYR A 171 10.55 -15.23 5.91
N PRO A 172 9.71 -16.00 6.64
CA PRO A 172 8.61 -15.48 7.43
C PRO A 172 8.97 -14.35 8.42
N PRO A 173 10.17 -14.30 9.05
CA PRO A 173 10.54 -13.17 9.89
C PRO A 173 10.59 -11.82 9.16
N LEU A 174 10.82 -11.82 7.84
CA LEU A 174 10.83 -10.59 7.05
C LEU A 174 9.43 -9.98 6.87
N LEU A 175 8.37 -10.72 7.15
CA LEU A 175 7.00 -10.21 7.17
C LEU A 175 6.84 -8.99 8.09
N PHE A 176 7.66 -8.88 9.13
CA PHE A 176 7.66 -7.74 10.05
C PHE A 176 8.40 -6.49 9.52
N ILE A 177 8.99 -6.57 8.35
CA ILE A 177 9.71 -5.44 7.72
C ILE A 177 9.17 -5.16 6.32
N THR A 178 8.84 -6.21 5.58
CA THR A 178 8.48 -6.16 4.15
C THR A 178 7.28 -5.24 3.86
N PRO A 179 6.17 -5.23 4.63
CA PRO A 179 5.04 -4.37 4.33
C PRO A 179 5.39 -2.88 4.36
N THR A 180 6.12 -2.45 5.38
CA THR A 180 6.56 -1.04 5.48
C THR A 180 7.60 -0.71 4.41
N ALA A 181 8.55 -1.60 4.14
CA ALA A 181 9.55 -1.41 3.09
C ALA A 181 8.88 -1.29 1.71
N TYR A 182 7.90 -2.17 1.41
CA TYR A 182 7.12 -2.07 0.18
C TYR A 182 6.39 -0.72 0.09
N MET A 183 5.73 -0.25 1.16
CA MET A 183 5.01 1.02 1.15
C MET A 183 5.94 2.23 1.01
N CYS A 184 7.16 2.17 1.55
CA CYS A 184 8.19 3.18 1.30
C CYS A 184 8.57 3.25 -0.19
N CYS A 185 8.80 2.10 -0.82
CA CYS A 185 9.07 2.03 -2.26
C CYS A 185 7.86 2.49 -3.09
N ALA A 186 6.66 2.02 -2.73
CA ALA A 186 5.43 2.38 -3.41
C ALA A 186 5.19 3.90 -3.36
N ARG A 187 5.43 4.55 -2.23
CA ARG A 187 5.34 6.00 -2.10
C ARG A 187 6.24 6.73 -3.10
N LEU A 188 7.51 6.31 -3.24
CA LEU A 188 8.45 6.95 -4.16
C LEU A 188 7.96 6.93 -5.62
N VAL A 189 7.23 5.89 -6.00
CA VAL A 189 6.65 5.74 -7.35
C VAL A 189 5.30 6.47 -7.47
N LEU A 190 4.45 6.40 -6.43
CA LEU A 190 3.09 6.92 -6.46
C LEU A 190 3.02 8.43 -6.24
N GLU A 191 3.89 8.99 -5.37
CA GLU A 191 3.85 10.41 -5.05
C GLU A 191 3.99 11.33 -6.27
N PRO A 192 4.95 11.10 -7.21
CA PRO A 192 5.03 11.88 -8.43
C PRO A 192 3.82 11.71 -9.35
N VAL A 193 3.10 10.57 -9.24
CA VAL A 193 1.85 10.35 -9.99
C VAL A 193 0.73 11.16 -9.36
N PHE A 194 0.52 11.04 -8.05
CA PHE A 194 -0.58 11.71 -7.35
C PHE A 194 -0.48 13.23 -7.43
N ARG A 195 0.72 13.80 -7.35
CA ARG A 195 0.94 15.25 -7.52
C ARG A 195 0.41 15.79 -8.85
N LYS A 196 0.37 14.99 -9.92
CA LYS A 196 -0.22 15.40 -11.22
C LYS A 196 -1.73 15.49 -11.19
N TYR A 197 -2.38 14.77 -10.25
CA TYR A 197 -3.84 14.71 -10.13
C TYR A 197 -4.38 15.48 -8.91
N THR A 198 -3.49 16.11 -8.14
CA THR A 198 -3.86 16.98 -7.01
C THR A 198 -3.95 18.43 -7.49
N SER A 199 -4.92 19.19 -6.98
CA SER A 199 -5.05 20.60 -7.35
C SER A 199 -3.84 21.42 -6.88
N PRO A 200 -3.48 22.51 -7.57
CA PRO A 200 -2.37 23.38 -7.15
C PRO A 200 -2.59 23.98 -5.75
N GLU A 201 -3.85 24.24 -5.40
CA GLU A 201 -4.24 24.79 -4.09
C GLU A 201 -4.00 23.78 -2.96
N ASP A 202 -4.39 22.52 -3.18
CA ASP A 202 -4.17 21.44 -2.22
C ASP A 202 -2.69 21.13 -2.04
N LEU A 203 -1.88 21.21 -3.11
CA LEU A 203 -0.43 21.04 -3.05
C LEU A 203 0.22 22.17 -2.22
N ALA A 204 -0.18 23.42 -2.43
CA ALA A 204 0.33 24.56 -1.67
C ALA A 204 -0.01 24.43 -0.18
N ALA A 205 -1.25 24.04 0.14
CA ALA A 205 -1.69 23.81 1.52
C ALA A 205 -0.94 22.64 2.19
N GLU A 206 -0.58 21.60 1.44
CA GLU A 206 0.22 20.48 1.94
C GLU A 206 1.67 20.91 2.22
N GLU A 207 2.27 21.67 1.32
CA GLU A 207 3.64 22.19 1.49
C GLU A 207 3.73 23.16 2.66
N GLU A 208 2.74 24.01 2.88
CA GLU A 208 2.70 24.92 4.02
C GLU A 208 2.57 24.14 5.34
N ARG A 209 1.71 23.12 5.41
CA ARG A 209 1.62 22.24 6.60
C ARG A 209 2.95 21.55 6.91
N ASN A 210 3.65 21.08 5.89
CA ASN A 210 4.94 20.41 6.09
C ASN A 210 6.02 21.39 6.57
N ARG A 211 6.03 22.64 6.08
CA ARG A 211 6.98 23.69 6.54
C ARG A 211 6.77 24.09 8.01
N ILE A 212 5.52 24.10 8.48
CA ILE A 212 5.20 24.47 9.88
C ILE A 212 5.77 23.44 10.84
N VAL A 213 5.86 22.18 10.42
CA VAL A 213 6.33 21.07 11.25
C VAL A 213 7.85 20.95 11.27
N GLU A 214 8.54 21.41 10.22
CA GLU A 214 10.00 21.41 10.14
C GLU A 214 10.64 22.57 10.94
N ARG A 215 9.84 23.49 11.49
CA ARG A 215 10.28 24.61 12.36
C ARG A 215 10.08 24.27 13.83
#